data_85b9e117ab584afd1b5ed49a30911be5
#
_entry.id   85b9e117ab584afd1b5ed49a30911be5
#
_cell.length_a   1.000
_cell.length_b   1.000
_cell.length_c   1.000
_cell.angle_alpha   90.00
_cell.angle_beta   90.00
_cell.angle_gamma   90.00
#
_symmetry.space_group_name_H-M   'P 1'
#
loop_
_entity.id
_entity.type
_entity.pdbx_description
1 polymer ?
#
loop_
_entity_poly.entity_id
_entity_poly.type
_entity_poly.pdbx_seq_one_letter_code
_entity_poly.pdbx_strand_id
1 'polypeptide(L)'
;MAKKYVNFRVGGVPERKEDNYTVWTNDLLTKLIASKTIIEPSKSTFGHRLMESEVVFVVISGRGIMEVVEYINTADGHGKDPSHGIMHKDEYALSAGDVILAEEGDYVKVVNESDHDQLVYLRIFDKAGWRGRSPDLEKDPQS
;
A
#
# COMPACT_ATOMS: atom_id res chain seq x y z
N MET A 1 16.55 6.80 21.20
CA MET A 1 17.58 7.12 20.21
C MET A 1 16.99 7.07 18.80
N ALA A 2 17.27 8.07 18.01
CA ALA A 2 16.76 8.11 16.63
C ALA A 2 17.55 7.17 15.73
N LYS A 3 16.86 6.57 14.79
CA LYS A 3 17.46 5.76 13.73
C LYS A 3 17.42 6.56 12.44
N LYS A 4 18.52 6.53 11.71
CA LYS A 4 18.64 7.32 10.51
C LYS A 4 18.87 6.40 9.30
N TYR A 5 18.05 6.62 8.29
CA TYR A 5 18.21 5.93 7.02
C TYR A 5 18.58 6.93 5.95
N VAL A 6 19.60 6.61 5.18
CA VAL A 6 20.11 7.47 4.12
C VAL A 6 19.56 6.95 2.79
N ASN A 7 19.25 7.87 1.87
CA ASN A 7 18.78 7.54 0.53
C ASN A 7 17.46 6.78 0.53
N PHE A 8 16.61 7.06 1.51
CA PHE A 8 15.30 6.43 1.62
C PHE A 8 15.35 4.91 1.55
N ARG A 9 16.42 4.34 2.03
CA ARG A 9 16.54 2.90 2.05
C ARG A 9 15.80 2.37 3.27
N VAL A 10 14.73 1.62 3.02
CA VAL A 10 13.97 1.06 4.11
C VAL A 10 14.71 -0.07 4.81
N GLY A 11 15.45 -0.85 4.05
CA GLY A 11 16.19 -1.97 4.61
C GLY A 11 15.28 -3.15 4.92
N GLY A 12 15.79 -4.05 5.74
CA GLY A 12 15.03 -5.23 6.11
C GLY A 12 15.05 -6.30 5.05
N VAL A 13 14.00 -7.10 5.00
CA VAL A 13 13.89 -8.22 4.09
C VAL A 13 12.62 -8.08 3.25
N PRO A 14 12.56 -8.73 2.08
CA PRO A 14 11.35 -8.69 1.29
C PRO A 14 10.19 -9.32 2.06
N GLU A 15 9.10 -8.58 2.17
CA GLU A 15 7.87 -9.12 2.71
C GLU A 15 7.14 -9.88 1.62
N ARG A 16 7.20 -9.35 0.40
CA ARG A 16 6.53 -9.93 -0.75
C ARG A 16 7.36 -9.66 -1.99
N LYS A 17 7.53 -10.68 -2.81
CA LYS A 17 8.21 -10.54 -4.09
C LYS A 17 7.39 -11.24 -5.16
N GLU A 18 6.89 -10.46 -6.11
CA GLU A 18 6.10 -10.93 -7.23
C GLU A 18 6.74 -10.44 -8.53
N ASP A 19 6.32 -10.99 -9.66
CA ASP A 19 6.83 -10.53 -10.95
C ASP A 19 6.43 -9.07 -11.20
N ASN A 20 5.29 -8.66 -10.67
CA ASN A 20 4.78 -7.31 -10.89
C ASN A 20 5.37 -6.29 -9.93
N TYR A 21 5.68 -6.70 -8.71
CA TYR A 21 6.15 -5.75 -7.71
C TYR A 21 6.86 -6.46 -6.55
N THR A 22 7.64 -5.69 -5.81
CA THR A 22 8.37 -6.17 -4.64
C THR A 22 8.07 -5.25 -3.46
N VAL A 23 7.88 -5.81 -2.30
CA VAL A 23 7.65 -5.06 -1.06
C VAL A 23 8.76 -5.38 -0.07
N TRP A 24 9.40 -4.33 0.44
CA TRP A 24 10.41 -4.42 1.48
C TRP A 24 9.84 -3.81 2.75
N THR A 25 10.02 -4.47 3.88
CA THR A 25 9.45 -4.01 5.14
C THR A 25 10.51 -3.88 6.21
N ASN A 26 10.43 -2.80 6.95
CA ASN A 26 11.30 -2.53 8.08
C ASN A 26 10.45 -2.32 9.33
N ASP A 27 10.68 -3.16 10.34
CA ASP A 27 9.91 -3.16 11.58
C ASP A 27 10.75 -2.76 12.80
N LEU A 28 11.80 -1.97 12.59
CA LEU A 28 12.70 -1.61 13.68
C LEU A 28 12.08 -0.68 14.71
N LEU A 29 11.09 0.10 14.33
CA LEU A 29 10.45 1.01 15.26
C LEU A 29 9.44 0.24 16.12
N THR A 30 9.12 0.83 17.27
CA THR A 30 8.19 0.19 18.20
C THR A 30 6.74 0.27 17.75
N LYS A 31 6.36 1.38 17.13
CA LYS A 31 4.95 1.64 16.82
C LYS A 31 4.63 1.71 15.34
N LEU A 32 5.61 1.92 14.51
CA LEU A 32 5.38 2.12 13.09
C LEU A 32 6.15 1.12 12.24
N ILE A 33 5.55 0.72 11.15
CA ILE A 33 6.18 -0.04 10.09
C ILE A 33 6.45 0.89 8.92
N ALA A 34 7.63 0.80 8.34
CA ALA A 34 7.94 1.47 7.09
C ALA A 34 8.14 0.41 6.01
N SER A 35 7.41 0.56 4.91
CA SER A 35 7.45 -0.41 3.82
C SER A 35 7.72 0.33 2.52
N LYS A 36 8.58 -0.24 1.67
CA LYS A 36 8.85 0.32 0.35
C LYS A 36 8.37 -0.67 -0.70
N THR A 37 7.58 -0.19 -1.64
CA THR A 37 7.09 -0.98 -2.76
C THR A 37 7.69 -0.47 -4.06
N ILE A 38 8.14 -1.40 -4.88
CA ILE A 38 8.65 -1.11 -6.22
C ILE A 38 7.78 -1.87 -7.20
N ILE A 39 7.07 -1.13 -8.07
CA ILE A 39 6.22 -1.72 -9.09
C ILE A 39 6.92 -1.60 -10.43
N GLU A 40 7.03 -2.71 -11.13
CA GLU A 40 7.71 -2.75 -12.42
C GLU A 40 6.91 -2.01 -13.49
N PRO A 41 7.56 -1.59 -14.59
CA PRO A 41 6.86 -0.86 -15.64
C PRO A 41 5.64 -1.59 -16.16
N SER A 42 4.56 -0.86 -16.37
CA SER A 42 3.29 -1.35 -16.88
C SER A 42 2.59 -2.38 -15.99
N LYS A 43 3.03 -2.52 -14.77
CA LYS A 43 2.46 -3.48 -13.82
C LYS A 43 1.68 -2.78 -12.73
N SER A 44 1.00 -3.57 -11.92
CA SER A 44 0.23 -3.04 -10.80
C SER A 44 0.28 -3.99 -9.62
N THR A 45 -0.06 -3.49 -8.44
CA THR A 45 -0.33 -4.36 -7.31
C THR A 45 -1.64 -5.10 -7.55
N PHE A 46 -1.85 -6.17 -6.80
CA PHE A 46 -3.12 -6.89 -6.89
C PHE A 46 -4.28 -6.14 -6.26
N GLY A 47 -3.97 -5.17 -5.42
CA GLY A 47 -4.98 -4.48 -4.65
C GLY A 47 -5.33 -5.25 -3.38
N HIS A 48 -5.63 -4.51 -2.34
CA HIS A 48 -6.06 -5.12 -1.09
C HIS A 48 -6.75 -4.09 -0.22
N ARG A 49 -7.50 -4.60 0.74
CA ARG A 49 -8.18 -3.77 1.71
C ARG A 49 -7.24 -3.48 2.89
N LEU A 50 -7.24 -2.24 3.35
CA LEU A 50 -6.47 -1.84 4.51
C LEU A 50 -7.26 -2.23 5.76
N MET A 51 -6.99 -3.42 6.29
CA MET A 51 -7.83 -4.00 7.34
C MET A 51 -7.51 -3.49 8.73
N GLU A 52 -6.31 -3.04 8.97
CA GLU A 52 -5.82 -2.95 10.32
C GLU A 52 -5.26 -1.60 10.72
N SER A 53 -5.16 -0.67 9.78
CA SER A 53 -4.70 0.66 10.13
C SER A 53 -4.89 1.64 9.00
N GLU A 54 -4.79 2.91 9.36
CA GLU A 54 -4.59 3.96 8.37
C GLU A 54 -3.19 3.83 7.79
N VAL A 55 -3.02 4.28 6.57
CA VAL A 55 -1.73 4.17 5.87
C VAL A 55 -1.40 5.50 5.21
N VAL A 56 -0.16 5.92 5.37
CA VAL A 56 0.39 7.05 4.64
C VAL A 56 1.23 6.49 3.49
N PHE A 57 0.91 6.89 2.27
CA PHE A 57 1.69 6.56 1.09
C PHE A 57 2.50 7.78 0.67
N VAL A 58 3.78 7.59 0.41
CA VAL A 58 4.65 8.66 -0.07
C VAL A 58 5.31 8.20 -1.36
N VAL A 59 5.04 8.90 -2.46
CA VAL A 59 5.61 8.53 -3.75
C VAL A 59 7.03 9.07 -3.84
N ILE A 60 7.98 8.18 -4.09
CA ILE A 60 9.40 8.52 -4.16
C ILE A 60 9.82 8.84 -5.60
N SER A 61 9.42 7.98 -6.54
CA SER A 61 9.81 8.17 -7.95
C SER A 61 8.83 7.45 -8.85
N GLY A 62 8.77 7.90 -10.09
CA GLY A 62 7.88 7.32 -11.08
C GLY A 62 6.54 8.02 -11.16
N ARG A 63 5.63 7.44 -11.93
CA ARG A 63 4.28 7.95 -12.14
C ARG A 63 3.30 6.80 -12.15
N GLY A 64 2.12 7.06 -11.63
CA GLY A 64 1.11 6.03 -11.67
C GLY A 64 -0.26 6.55 -11.27
N ILE A 65 -1.14 5.61 -11.00
CA ILE A 65 -2.48 5.89 -10.50
C ILE A 65 -2.73 5.03 -9.28
N MET A 66 -3.26 5.65 -8.24
CA MET A 66 -3.78 4.91 -7.08
C MET A 66 -5.29 4.90 -7.17
N GLU A 67 -5.86 3.70 -7.21
CA GLU A 67 -7.31 3.51 -7.15
C GLU A 67 -7.67 3.23 -5.70
N VAL A 68 -8.60 4.02 -5.18
CA VAL A 68 -9.12 3.84 -3.81
C VAL A 68 -10.61 3.58 -3.92
N VAL A 69 -11.03 2.43 -3.40
CA VAL A 69 -12.42 2.03 -3.45
C VAL A 69 -12.98 2.02 -2.04
N GLU A 70 -14.09 2.73 -1.88
CA GLU A 70 -14.82 2.78 -0.63
C GLU A 70 -16.17 2.10 -0.84
N TYR A 71 -16.48 1.14 0.02
CA TYR A 71 -17.75 0.45 -0.04
C TYR A 71 -18.68 1.09 0.99
N ILE A 72 -19.71 1.76 0.50
CA ILE A 72 -20.63 2.49 1.35
C ILE A 72 -21.86 1.62 1.60
N ASN A 73 -21.99 1.14 2.82
CA ASN A 73 -23.14 0.34 3.21
C ASN A 73 -24.08 1.20 4.05
N THR A 74 -25.22 1.54 3.45
CA THR A 74 -26.18 2.41 4.12
C THR A 74 -27.21 1.63 4.95
N ALA A 75 -27.24 0.32 4.83
CA ALA A 75 -28.26 -0.49 5.49
C ALA A 75 -27.98 -0.67 6.98
N ASP A 76 -26.74 -0.91 7.34
CA ASP A 76 -26.35 -1.18 8.73
C ASP A 76 -25.27 -0.23 9.26
N GLY A 77 -24.92 0.77 8.49
CA GLY A 77 -23.92 1.74 8.91
C GLY A 77 -22.48 1.29 8.76
N HIS A 78 -22.23 0.14 8.18
CA HIS A 78 -20.89 -0.35 7.95
C HIS A 78 -20.43 0.06 6.56
N GLY A 79 -20.08 1.32 6.41
CA GLY A 79 -19.84 1.93 5.11
C GLY A 79 -18.76 1.29 4.26
N LYS A 80 -17.98 0.35 4.81
CA LYS A 80 -16.87 -0.24 4.07
C LYS A 80 -17.03 -1.73 3.83
N ASP A 81 -18.25 -2.24 3.96
CA ASP A 81 -18.55 -3.63 3.70
C ASP A 81 -18.90 -3.84 2.23
N PRO A 82 -18.06 -4.53 1.46
CA PRO A 82 -18.31 -4.69 0.03
C PRO A 82 -19.51 -5.56 -0.30
N SER A 83 -20.01 -6.35 0.64
CA SER A 83 -21.14 -7.24 0.37
C SER A 83 -22.47 -6.53 0.38
N HIS A 84 -22.53 -5.32 0.89
CA HIS A 84 -23.80 -4.59 1.04
C HIS A 84 -23.78 -3.21 0.45
N GLY A 85 -22.64 -2.71 0.05
CA GLY A 85 -22.49 -1.30 -0.18
C GLY A 85 -22.57 -0.85 -1.62
N ILE A 86 -22.70 0.44 -1.76
CA ILE A 86 -22.50 1.13 -3.02
C ILE A 86 -21.01 1.44 -3.09
N MET A 87 -20.39 1.04 -4.19
CA MET A 87 -18.98 1.27 -4.39
C MET A 87 -18.73 2.72 -4.86
N HIS A 88 -17.82 3.38 -4.19
CA HIS A 88 -17.32 4.67 -4.62
C HIS A 88 -15.83 4.52 -4.92
N LYS A 89 -15.43 4.89 -6.13
CA LYS A 89 -14.06 4.73 -6.57
C LYS A 89 -13.47 6.08 -6.93
N ASP A 90 -12.32 6.37 -6.33
CA ASP A 90 -11.52 7.54 -6.67
C ASP A 90 -10.20 7.09 -7.29
N GLU A 91 -9.70 7.88 -8.22
CA GLU A 91 -8.39 7.65 -8.82
C GLU A 91 -7.53 8.88 -8.60
N TYR A 92 -6.33 8.66 -8.08
CA TYR A 92 -5.38 9.73 -7.83
C TYR A 92 -4.16 9.53 -8.70
N ALA A 93 -3.83 10.54 -9.50
CA ALA A 93 -2.59 10.52 -10.27
C ALA A 93 -1.43 10.68 -9.28
N LEU A 94 -0.41 9.85 -9.44
CA LEU A 94 0.74 9.83 -8.56
C LEU A 94 1.97 10.35 -9.28
N SER A 95 2.72 11.20 -8.59
CA SER A 95 4.05 11.61 -9.03
C SER A 95 4.93 11.81 -7.82
N ALA A 96 6.25 11.90 -8.07
CA ALA A 96 7.21 11.99 -6.97
C ALA A 96 6.89 13.14 -6.03
N GLY A 97 6.90 12.87 -4.74
CA GLY A 97 6.60 13.85 -3.71
C GLY A 97 5.16 13.83 -3.23
N ASP A 98 4.26 13.14 -3.94
CA ASP A 98 2.87 13.07 -3.52
C ASP A 98 2.71 12.23 -2.26
N VAL A 99 1.78 12.66 -1.42
CA VAL A 99 1.43 11.95 -0.19
C VAL A 99 -0.07 11.63 -0.25
N ILE A 100 -0.40 10.36 -0.07
CA ILE A 100 -1.79 9.91 -0.07
C ILE A 100 -2.11 9.36 1.31
N LEU A 101 -3.21 9.80 1.87
CA LEU A 101 -3.70 9.34 3.16
C LEU A 101 -4.86 8.39 2.91
N ALA A 102 -4.74 7.17 3.38
CA ALA A 102 -5.79 6.18 3.20
C ALA A 102 -6.32 5.73 4.55
N GLU A 103 -7.62 5.53 4.62
CA GLU A 103 -8.29 5.12 5.84
C GLU A 103 -8.35 3.61 5.96
N GLU A 104 -8.43 3.16 7.20
CA GLU A 104 -8.70 1.75 7.46
C GLU A 104 -9.99 1.33 6.75
N GLY A 105 -9.96 0.18 6.10
CA GLY A 105 -11.11 -0.34 5.37
C GLY A 105 -11.13 0.02 3.90
N ASP A 106 -10.35 1.00 3.46
CA ASP A 106 -10.26 1.32 2.05
C ASP A 106 -9.60 0.18 1.27
N TYR A 107 -10.09 -0.05 0.07
CA TYR A 107 -9.44 -0.96 -0.87
C TYR A 107 -8.55 -0.14 -1.79
N VAL A 108 -7.28 -0.51 -1.86
CA VAL A 108 -6.28 0.27 -2.58
C VAL A 108 -5.57 -0.60 -3.61
N LYS A 109 -5.42 -0.06 -4.82
CA LYS A 109 -4.64 -0.69 -5.87
C LYS A 109 -3.79 0.39 -6.53
N VAL A 110 -2.53 0.08 -6.80
CA VAL A 110 -1.59 1.03 -7.41
C VAL A 110 -1.14 0.49 -8.75
N VAL A 111 -1.24 1.34 -9.77
CA VAL A 111 -0.89 1.01 -11.15
C VAL A 111 0.28 1.87 -11.58
N ASN A 112 1.32 1.24 -12.11
CA ASN A 112 2.44 1.95 -12.72
C ASN A 112 2.09 2.25 -14.17
N GLU A 113 1.91 3.53 -14.49
CA GLU A 113 1.55 3.95 -15.83
C GLU A 113 2.72 4.02 -16.80
N SER A 114 3.94 4.03 -16.29
CA SER A 114 5.11 4.11 -17.15
C SER A 114 5.42 2.75 -17.73
N ASP A 115 5.79 2.71 -19.00
CA ASP A 115 6.27 1.49 -19.63
C ASP A 115 7.80 1.39 -19.59
N HIS A 116 8.47 2.34 -18.96
CA HIS A 116 9.93 2.39 -18.87
C HIS A 116 10.44 2.39 -17.46
N ASP A 117 9.78 3.11 -16.55
CA ASP A 117 10.30 3.40 -15.22
C ASP A 117 9.55 2.63 -14.16
N GLN A 118 10.27 2.27 -13.10
CA GLN A 118 9.65 1.71 -11.91
C GLN A 118 8.90 2.80 -11.16
N LEU A 119 7.83 2.43 -10.49
CA LEU A 119 7.12 3.28 -9.55
C LEU A 119 7.51 2.85 -8.15
N VAL A 120 8.02 3.78 -7.37
CA VAL A 120 8.50 3.50 -6.02
C VAL A 120 7.75 4.36 -5.02
N TYR A 121 7.20 3.73 -4.01
CA TYR A 121 6.54 4.48 -2.94
C TYR A 121 6.78 3.82 -1.59
N LEU A 122 6.62 4.62 -0.55
CA LEU A 122 6.67 4.16 0.84
C LEU A 122 5.26 4.05 1.37
N ARG A 123 5.06 3.09 2.27
CA ARG A 123 3.85 3.00 3.11
C ARG A 123 4.31 3.05 4.55
N ILE A 124 3.61 3.84 5.34
CA ILE A 124 3.89 3.95 6.77
C ILE A 124 2.58 3.69 7.49
N PHE A 125 2.59 2.74 8.41
CA PHE A 125 1.37 2.32 9.09
C PHE A 125 1.68 1.78 10.48
N ASP A 126 0.62 1.54 11.26
CA ASP A 126 0.72 1.13 12.65
C ASP A 126 1.18 -0.32 12.76
N LYS A 127 2.22 -0.54 13.55
CA LYS A 127 2.77 -1.86 13.76
C LYS A 127 1.80 -2.78 14.50
N ALA A 128 0.92 -2.23 15.32
CA ALA A 128 -0.01 -3.05 16.10
C ALA A 128 -0.94 -3.86 15.21
N GLY A 129 -1.29 -3.32 14.02
CA GLY A 129 -2.13 -4.05 13.09
C GLY A 129 -1.37 -4.95 12.13
N TRP A 130 -0.05 -4.88 12.13
CA TRP A 130 0.76 -5.63 11.18
C TRP A 130 0.99 -7.06 11.65
N ARG A 131 0.65 -8.01 10.80
CA ARG A 131 0.74 -9.43 11.15
C ARG A 131 2.08 -10.06 10.80
N GLY A 132 2.96 -9.27 10.20
CA GLY A 132 4.24 -9.77 9.80
C GLY A 132 4.17 -10.58 8.52
N ARG A 133 5.33 -11.09 8.12
CA ARG A 133 5.44 -11.92 6.94
C ARG A 133 5.10 -13.36 7.32
N SER A 134 4.27 -13.98 6.49
CA SER A 134 3.98 -15.39 6.65
C SER A 134 3.89 -16.04 5.28
N PRO A 135 4.02 -17.35 5.21
CA PRO A 135 3.87 -18.06 3.95
C PRO A 135 2.50 -17.81 3.31
N ASP A 136 1.49 -17.58 4.11
CA ASP A 136 0.14 -17.36 3.59
C ASP A 136 -0.02 -16.01 2.94
N LEU A 137 0.72 -15.01 3.38
CA LEU A 137 0.65 -13.68 2.77
C LEU A 137 1.07 -13.70 1.31
N GLU A 138 2.01 -14.53 0.97
CA GLU A 138 2.48 -14.62 -0.40
C GLU A 138 1.44 -15.21 -1.33
N LYS A 139 0.48 -15.92 -0.78
CA LYS A 139 -0.56 -16.58 -1.55
C LYS A 139 -1.87 -15.82 -1.50
N ASP A 140 -1.94 -14.76 -0.75
CA ASP A 140 -3.15 -14.00 -0.56
C ASP A 140 -3.50 -13.26 -1.85
N PRO A 141 -4.60 -13.61 -2.50
CA PRO A 141 -5.00 -12.93 -3.73
C PRO A 141 -5.47 -11.51 -3.50
N GLN A 142 -5.69 -11.14 -2.26
CA GLN A 142 -6.11 -9.78 -1.92
C GLN A 142 -4.96 -8.79 -2.04
N SER A 143 -3.82 -9.30 -1.96
CA SER A 143 -2.65 -8.45 -1.88
C SER A 143 -2.19 -8.01 -3.21
#